data_8062d2c8c488e32ceeb8d8192a0cb958
#
_entry.id   8062d2c8c488e32ceeb8d8192a0cb958
#
_cell.length_a   1.000
_cell.length_b   1.000
_cell.length_c   1.000
_cell.angle_alpha   90.00
_cell.angle_beta   90.00
_cell.angle_gamma   90.00
#
_symmetry.space_group_name_H-M   'P 1'
#
loop_
_entity.id
_entity.type
_entity.pdbx_description
1 polymer ?
#
loop_
_entity_poly.entity_id
_entity_poly.type
_entity_poly.pdbx_seq_one_letter_code
_entity_poly.pdbx_strand_id
1 'polypeptide(L)'
;MFLKTLIVAAVAGVSGLLFYNFKFRQYNYNPTTVTPVKSFFDLSIKSIDGKELKFADLKGKKVLCVNVASQCGYTPQYSELQKLQDKYKDKLVIIGFPCNQFGAQEPGDAEEIQTFCKKNYGVTFQLTQKIDVKGKDQHPVYQWLTQKAQNGKSDYEVKWNFNKFLINEKGELVQYFPSGVKPFDTNLTTLIDQ
;
A
#
# COMPACT_ATOMS: atom_id res chain seq x y z
N MET A 1 43.93 -1.64 30.62
CA MET A 1 43.71 -1.29 29.19
C MET A 1 42.48 -2.01 28.64
N PHE A 2 41.33 -2.03 29.39
CA PHE A 2 40.12 -2.77 29.02
C PHE A 2 38.81 -1.97 29.09
N LEU A 3 38.88 -0.62 29.16
CA LEU A 3 37.66 0.20 29.35
C LEU A 3 37.25 1.04 28.13
N LYS A 4 38.01 1.03 27.04
CA LYS A 4 37.65 1.85 25.81
C LYS A 4 36.87 1.11 24.75
N THR A 5 36.75 -0.20 24.77
CA THR A 5 36.12 -0.99 23.68
C THR A 5 34.62 -1.16 23.86
N LEU A 6 34.08 -1.01 25.09
CA LEU A 6 32.62 -1.19 25.32
C LEU A 6 31.79 0.04 24.99
N ILE A 7 32.36 1.24 24.95
CA ILE A 7 31.61 2.48 24.72
C ILE A 7 31.27 2.68 23.24
N VAL A 8 32.12 2.18 22.32
CA VAL A 8 31.88 2.36 20.86
C VAL A 8 30.72 1.49 20.34
N ALA A 9 30.53 0.30 20.88
CA ALA A 9 29.44 -0.59 20.47
C ALA A 9 28.05 -0.08 20.93
N ALA A 10 27.98 0.56 22.11
CA ALA A 10 26.74 1.12 22.63
C ALA A 10 26.29 2.38 21.85
N VAL A 11 27.23 3.20 21.41
CA VAL A 11 26.91 4.42 20.65
C VAL A 11 26.42 4.10 19.23
N ALA A 12 26.97 3.08 18.57
CA ALA A 12 26.52 2.64 17.25
C ALA A 12 25.11 2.03 17.30
N GLY A 13 24.77 1.29 18.35
CA GLY A 13 23.42 0.73 18.53
C GLY A 13 22.36 1.80 18.79
N VAL A 14 22.67 2.79 19.61
CA VAL A 14 21.74 3.88 19.94
C VAL A 14 21.53 4.82 18.74
N SER A 15 22.59 5.12 17.99
CA SER A 15 22.46 5.94 16.78
C SER A 15 21.67 5.23 15.67
N GLY A 16 21.88 3.93 15.48
CA GLY A 16 21.09 3.13 14.53
C GLY A 16 19.60 3.09 14.89
N LEU A 17 19.28 2.92 16.18
CA LEU A 17 17.90 2.93 16.67
C LEU A 17 17.25 4.31 16.54
N LEU A 18 18.00 5.38 16.80
CA LEU A 18 17.52 6.76 16.65
C LEU A 18 17.29 7.11 15.18
N PHE A 19 18.18 6.70 14.26
CA PHE A 19 17.97 6.89 12.81
C PHE A 19 16.82 6.06 12.27
N TYR A 20 16.64 4.82 12.75
CA TYR A 20 15.53 3.95 12.39
C TYR A 20 14.20 4.55 12.85
N ASN A 21 14.10 4.97 14.10
CA ASN A 21 12.92 5.63 14.65
C ASN A 21 12.65 6.99 14.00
N PHE A 22 13.69 7.74 13.61
CA PHE A 22 13.53 9.03 12.92
C PHE A 22 12.97 8.85 11.51
N LYS A 23 13.50 7.89 10.72
CA LYS A 23 12.93 7.55 9.39
C LYS A 23 11.50 7.03 9.51
N PHE A 24 11.22 6.18 10.48
CA PHE A 24 9.87 5.65 10.72
C PHE A 24 8.88 6.76 11.11
N ARG A 25 9.29 7.72 11.96
CA ARG A 25 8.48 8.88 12.31
C ARG A 25 8.16 9.78 11.12
N GLN A 26 9.05 9.89 10.15
CA GLN A 26 8.85 10.74 8.97
C GLN A 26 7.72 10.23 8.06
N TYR A 27 7.40 8.93 8.09
CA TYR A 27 6.26 8.35 7.37
C TYR A 27 4.93 8.44 8.14
N ASN A 28 4.99 8.69 9.46
CA ASN A 28 3.84 8.62 10.37
C ASN A 28 3.39 9.96 10.94
N TYR A 29 4.04 11.07 10.57
CA TYR A 29 3.74 12.34 11.21
C TYR A 29 2.45 12.97 10.68
N ASN A 30 1.39 12.92 11.53
CA ASN A 30 0.32 13.91 11.46
C ASN A 30 -0.31 14.16 12.85
N PRO A 31 -0.11 15.36 13.43
CA PRO A 31 -0.54 15.68 14.79
C PRO A 31 -2.03 16.00 14.94
N THR A 32 -2.77 16.14 13.86
CA THR A 32 -4.21 16.47 13.92
C THR A 32 -5.01 15.50 13.05
N THR A 33 -5.76 14.61 13.71
CA THR A 33 -6.80 13.82 13.03
C THR A 33 -7.97 14.74 12.67
N VAL A 34 -8.38 14.68 11.41
CA VAL A 34 -9.62 15.28 10.94
C VAL A 34 -10.63 14.15 10.77
N THR A 35 -11.88 14.35 11.11
CA THR A 35 -12.90 13.35 10.81
C THR A 35 -12.95 13.14 9.29
N PRO A 36 -12.80 11.91 8.76
CA PRO A 36 -12.88 11.67 7.33
C PRO A 36 -14.27 12.05 6.81
N VAL A 37 -14.33 12.59 5.61
CA VAL A 37 -15.60 12.98 4.97
C VAL A 37 -16.50 11.76 4.73
N LYS A 38 -15.87 10.60 4.46
CA LYS A 38 -16.53 9.31 4.31
C LYS A 38 -15.57 8.18 4.65
N SER A 39 -16.12 7.02 5.01
CA SER A 39 -15.34 5.81 5.21
C SER A 39 -14.74 5.31 3.89
N PHE A 40 -13.60 4.63 3.95
CA PHE A 40 -13.10 3.86 2.79
C PHE A 40 -14.15 2.89 2.24
N PHE A 41 -14.95 2.31 3.12
CA PHE A 41 -15.98 1.35 2.74
C PHE A 41 -17.21 1.95 2.03
N ASP A 42 -17.30 3.28 1.94
CA ASP A 42 -18.35 3.96 1.15
C ASP A 42 -17.94 4.16 -0.33
N LEU A 43 -16.75 3.71 -0.70
CA LEU A 43 -16.21 3.79 -2.04
C LEU A 43 -16.52 2.50 -2.84
N SER A 44 -16.47 2.63 -4.15
CA SER A 44 -16.49 1.50 -5.08
C SER A 44 -15.60 1.79 -6.29
N ILE A 45 -15.27 0.74 -7.03
CA ILE A 45 -14.51 0.82 -8.27
C ILE A 45 -14.90 -0.36 -9.17
N LYS A 46 -14.62 -0.28 -10.45
CA LYS A 46 -14.73 -1.47 -11.31
C LYS A 46 -13.52 -2.37 -11.16
N SER A 47 -13.76 -3.66 -11.00
CA SER A 47 -12.73 -4.70 -11.09
C SER A 47 -12.16 -4.79 -12.51
N ILE A 48 -11.07 -5.52 -12.67
CA ILE A 48 -10.40 -5.66 -13.98
C ILE A 48 -11.31 -6.34 -15.03
N ASP A 49 -12.23 -7.19 -14.59
CA ASP A 49 -13.24 -7.84 -15.43
C ASP A 49 -14.53 -6.98 -15.61
N GLY A 50 -14.51 -5.73 -15.19
CA GLY A 50 -15.56 -4.72 -15.40
C GLY A 50 -16.72 -4.77 -14.42
N LYS A 51 -16.74 -5.69 -13.43
CA LYS A 51 -17.79 -5.77 -12.41
C LYS A 51 -17.59 -4.69 -11.35
N GLU A 52 -18.67 -4.26 -10.71
CA GLU A 52 -18.57 -3.36 -9.58
C GLU A 52 -17.97 -4.06 -8.36
N LEU A 53 -16.90 -3.49 -7.82
CA LEU A 53 -16.29 -3.88 -6.56
C LEU A 53 -16.67 -2.85 -5.49
N LYS A 54 -17.62 -3.19 -4.64
CA LYS A 54 -18.06 -2.36 -3.51
C LYS A 54 -17.16 -2.62 -2.32
N PHE A 55 -16.49 -1.59 -1.79
CA PHE A 55 -15.63 -1.78 -0.63
C PHE A 55 -16.43 -2.04 0.65
N ALA A 56 -17.72 -1.75 0.66
CA ALA A 56 -18.63 -2.17 1.74
C ALA A 56 -18.59 -3.68 2.02
N ASP A 57 -18.34 -4.50 0.99
CA ASP A 57 -18.26 -5.96 1.10
C ASP A 57 -16.97 -6.43 1.79
N LEU A 58 -16.02 -5.52 2.01
CA LEU A 58 -14.74 -5.77 2.66
C LEU A 58 -14.74 -5.42 4.16
N LYS A 59 -15.85 -4.91 4.70
CA LYS A 59 -15.97 -4.54 6.13
C LYS A 59 -15.56 -5.70 7.03
N GLY A 60 -14.83 -5.37 8.09
CA GLY A 60 -14.32 -6.37 9.05
C GLY A 60 -13.00 -7.01 8.64
N LYS A 61 -12.44 -6.67 7.48
CA LYS A 61 -11.09 -7.05 7.07
C LYS A 61 -10.21 -5.81 6.87
N LYS A 62 -8.92 -5.96 7.10
CA LYS A 62 -7.94 -4.97 6.65
C LYS A 62 -7.85 -4.99 5.13
N VAL A 63 -7.58 -3.84 4.53
CA VAL A 63 -7.40 -3.73 3.07
C VAL A 63 -6.03 -3.13 2.77
N LEU A 64 -5.26 -3.78 1.90
CA LEU A 64 -4.00 -3.25 1.38
C LEU A 64 -4.19 -2.84 -0.08
N CYS A 65 -4.25 -1.52 -0.31
CA CYS A 65 -4.32 -0.94 -1.64
C CYS A 65 -2.91 -0.73 -2.20
N VAL A 66 -2.64 -1.22 -3.42
CA VAL A 66 -1.32 -1.12 -4.06
C VAL A 66 -1.48 -0.67 -5.50
N ASN A 67 -0.85 0.44 -5.91
CA ASN A 67 -0.78 0.78 -7.33
C ASN A 67 0.31 -0.05 -8.02
N VAL A 68 -0.05 -0.73 -9.07
CA VAL A 68 0.77 -1.79 -9.68
C VAL A 68 1.08 -1.52 -11.15
N ALA A 69 2.14 -2.17 -11.65
CA ALA A 69 2.51 -2.13 -13.06
C ALA A 69 3.28 -3.39 -13.46
N SER A 70 3.10 -3.82 -14.73
CA SER A 70 3.67 -5.05 -15.27
C SER A 70 5.14 -4.93 -15.69
N GLN A 71 5.62 -3.70 -15.99
CA GLN A 71 6.96 -3.45 -16.56
C GLN A 71 7.84 -2.59 -15.64
N CYS A 72 7.73 -2.77 -14.33
CA CYS A 72 8.44 -2.01 -13.31
C CYS A 72 9.55 -2.85 -12.64
N GLY A 73 10.63 -2.22 -12.19
CA GLY A 73 11.64 -2.90 -11.36
C GLY A 73 11.07 -3.48 -10.05
N TYR A 74 9.91 -2.98 -9.60
CA TYR A 74 9.21 -3.50 -8.42
C TYR A 74 8.16 -4.59 -8.74
N THR A 75 7.94 -4.94 -10.01
CA THR A 75 6.96 -5.98 -10.44
C THR A 75 7.14 -7.32 -9.74
N PRO A 76 8.36 -7.78 -9.38
CA PRO A 76 8.53 -9.00 -8.58
C PRO A 76 7.80 -9.01 -7.24
N GLN A 77 7.39 -7.84 -6.70
CA GLN A 77 6.58 -7.78 -5.48
C GLN A 77 5.20 -8.43 -5.63
N TYR A 78 4.69 -8.66 -6.83
CA TYR A 78 3.46 -9.43 -7.05
C TYR A 78 3.51 -10.81 -6.37
N SER A 79 4.64 -11.53 -6.48
CA SER A 79 4.80 -12.84 -5.80
C SER A 79 4.69 -12.72 -4.28
N GLU A 80 5.31 -11.68 -3.71
CA GLU A 80 5.25 -11.47 -2.26
C GLU A 80 3.86 -10.99 -1.81
N LEU A 81 3.19 -10.14 -2.60
CA LEU A 81 1.81 -9.73 -2.34
C LEU A 81 0.86 -10.94 -2.35
N GLN A 82 1.02 -11.86 -3.32
CA GLN A 82 0.22 -13.07 -3.36
C GLN A 82 0.44 -13.94 -2.12
N LYS A 83 1.70 -14.18 -1.74
CA LYS A 83 2.01 -14.93 -0.51
C LYS A 83 1.48 -14.24 0.75
N LEU A 84 1.49 -12.90 0.79
CA LEU A 84 0.91 -12.12 1.88
C LEU A 84 -0.62 -12.31 1.93
N GLN A 85 -1.30 -12.24 0.78
CA GLN A 85 -2.74 -12.51 0.68
C GLN A 85 -3.08 -13.93 1.18
N ASP A 86 -2.31 -14.94 0.76
CA ASP A 86 -2.53 -16.33 1.16
C ASP A 86 -2.34 -16.54 2.67
N LYS A 87 -1.28 -15.93 3.23
CA LYS A 87 -0.98 -16.00 4.66
C LYS A 87 -2.08 -15.36 5.52
N TYR A 88 -2.62 -14.23 5.07
CA TYR A 88 -3.57 -13.42 5.84
C TYR A 88 -5.00 -13.43 5.25
N LYS A 89 -5.38 -14.42 4.47
CA LYS A 89 -6.66 -14.52 3.73
C LYS A 89 -7.92 -14.23 4.56
N ASP A 90 -7.88 -14.54 5.86
CA ASP A 90 -9.01 -14.34 6.75
C ASP A 90 -9.09 -12.91 7.31
N LYS A 91 -7.98 -12.18 7.34
CA LYS A 91 -7.84 -10.85 7.96
C LYS A 91 -7.58 -9.73 6.95
N LEU A 92 -6.99 -10.02 5.79
CA LEU A 92 -6.49 -9.06 4.82
C LEU A 92 -7.07 -9.32 3.44
N VAL A 93 -7.46 -8.25 2.76
CA VAL A 93 -7.75 -8.25 1.33
C VAL A 93 -6.74 -7.32 0.64
N ILE A 94 -6.06 -7.83 -0.38
CA ILE A 94 -5.19 -7.02 -1.24
C ILE A 94 -5.96 -6.60 -2.48
N ILE A 95 -5.84 -5.31 -2.85
CA ILE A 95 -6.40 -4.78 -4.10
C ILE A 95 -5.25 -4.12 -4.87
N GLY A 96 -4.98 -4.64 -6.06
CA GLY A 96 -4.05 -4.05 -7.01
C GLY A 96 -4.76 -3.09 -7.97
N PHE A 97 -4.22 -1.89 -8.11
CA PHE A 97 -4.71 -0.83 -8.98
C PHE A 97 -3.72 -0.61 -10.12
N PRO A 98 -3.92 -1.20 -11.31
CA PRO A 98 -3.06 -0.95 -12.46
C PRO A 98 -3.01 0.53 -12.80
N CYS A 99 -1.79 1.06 -13.02
CA CYS A 99 -1.57 2.48 -13.28
C CYS A 99 -0.43 2.70 -14.27
N ASN A 100 -0.69 3.46 -15.35
CA ASN A 100 0.30 3.73 -16.40
C ASN A 100 1.03 5.07 -16.26
N GLN A 101 0.83 5.80 -15.14
CA GLN A 101 1.35 7.16 -14.97
C GLN A 101 2.85 7.24 -14.63
N PHE A 102 3.49 6.10 -14.35
CA PHE A 102 4.91 6.04 -13.95
C PHE A 102 5.73 5.34 -15.03
N GLY A 103 6.30 6.13 -15.93
CA GLY A 103 7.16 5.65 -17.01
C GLY A 103 6.44 4.78 -18.05
N ALA A 104 5.12 4.91 -18.19
CA ALA A 104 4.30 4.09 -19.07
C ALA A 104 4.50 2.56 -18.87
N GLN A 105 4.69 2.14 -17.62
CA GLN A 105 5.04 0.77 -17.25
C GLN A 105 3.83 -0.18 -17.11
N GLU A 106 2.62 0.29 -17.43
CA GLU A 106 1.40 -0.54 -17.47
C GLU A 106 0.63 -0.29 -18.78
N PRO A 107 1.24 -0.59 -19.95
CA PRO A 107 0.62 -0.25 -21.24
C PRO A 107 -0.56 -1.16 -21.61
N GLY A 108 -0.57 -2.42 -21.13
CA GLY A 108 -1.53 -3.45 -21.49
C GLY A 108 -2.99 -3.07 -21.22
N ASP A 109 -3.92 -3.72 -21.90
CA ASP A 109 -5.34 -3.67 -21.59
C ASP A 109 -5.70 -4.56 -20.36
N ALA A 110 -6.98 -4.64 -20.01
CA ALA A 110 -7.43 -5.37 -18.83
C ALA A 110 -7.13 -6.88 -18.93
N GLU A 111 -7.29 -7.48 -20.09
CA GLU A 111 -7.06 -8.92 -20.32
C GLU A 111 -5.56 -9.23 -20.28
N GLU A 112 -4.75 -8.40 -20.91
CA GLU A 112 -3.29 -8.54 -20.90
C GLU A 112 -2.72 -8.43 -19.50
N ILE A 113 -3.17 -7.43 -18.71
CA ILE A 113 -2.73 -7.23 -17.32
C ILE A 113 -3.14 -8.43 -16.45
N GLN A 114 -4.39 -8.87 -16.54
CA GLN A 114 -4.89 -9.99 -15.76
C GLN A 114 -4.13 -11.28 -16.09
N THR A 115 -3.93 -11.54 -17.37
CA THR A 115 -3.17 -12.70 -17.87
C THR A 115 -1.72 -12.66 -17.40
N PHE A 116 -1.06 -11.51 -17.53
CA PHE A 116 0.30 -11.30 -17.05
C PHE A 116 0.45 -11.59 -15.56
N CYS A 117 -0.40 -11.01 -14.72
CA CYS A 117 -0.38 -11.17 -13.28
C CYS A 117 -0.62 -12.62 -12.87
N LYS A 118 -1.62 -13.28 -13.47
CA LYS A 118 -1.95 -14.67 -13.18
C LYS A 118 -0.86 -15.63 -13.64
N LYS A 119 -0.39 -15.49 -14.89
CA LYS A 119 0.55 -16.43 -15.50
C LYS A 119 1.96 -16.33 -14.90
N ASN A 120 2.44 -15.13 -14.63
CA ASN A 120 3.83 -14.92 -14.18
C ASN A 120 4.00 -14.94 -12.67
N TYR A 121 2.93 -14.56 -11.90
CA TYR A 121 3.03 -14.37 -10.45
C TYR A 121 1.96 -15.13 -9.66
N GLY A 122 1.07 -15.85 -10.34
CA GLY A 122 -0.02 -16.59 -9.68
C GLY A 122 -1.01 -15.69 -8.95
N VAL A 123 -1.14 -14.42 -9.34
CA VAL A 123 -2.02 -13.45 -8.67
C VAL A 123 -3.47 -13.92 -8.71
N THR A 124 -4.06 -14.02 -7.52
CA THR A 124 -5.48 -14.32 -7.31
C THR A 124 -6.19 -13.23 -6.52
N PHE A 125 -5.46 -12.29 -5.92
CA PHE A 125 -6.07 -11.14 -5.27
C PHE A 125 -6.72 -10.20 -6.30
N GLN A 126 -7.62 -9.34 -5.81
CA GLN A 126 -8.43 -8.47 -6.65
C GLN A 126 -7.60 -7.44 -7.40
N LEU A 127 -7.76 -7.37 -8.72
CA LEU A 127 -7.28 -6.28 -9.56
C LEU A 127 -8.45 -5.40 -10.00
N THR A 128 -8.20 -4.10 -10.15
CA THR A 128 -9.17 -3.13 -10.67
C THR A 128 -8.90 -2.80 -12.12
N GLN A 129 -9.82 -2.09 -12.77
CA GLN A 129 -9.52 -1.39 -14.02
C GLN A 129 -8.31 -0.48 -13.82
N LYS A 130 -7.58 -0.21 -14.91
CA LYS A 130 -6.50 0.78 -14.91
C LYS A 130 -7.05 2.16 -14.59
N ILE A 131 -6.42 2.86 -13.65
CA ILE A 131 -6.84 4.18 -13.18
C ILE A 131 -5.67 5.14 -13.06
N ASP A 132 -6.00 6.42 -12.99
CA ASP A 132 -5.07 7.46 -12.58
C ASP A 132 -5.02 7.58 -11.05
N VAL A 133 -3.81 7.49 -10.50
CA VAL A 133 -3.57 7.55 -9.05
C VAL A 133 -3.10 8.92 -8.58
N LYS A 134 -2.86 9.86 -9.51
CA LYS A 134 -2.47 11.25 -9.25
C LYS A 134 -2.91 12.18 -10.38
N GLY A 135 -2.80 13.50 -10.15
CA GLY A 135 -3.10 14.54 -11.14
C GLY A 135 -4.60 14.89 -11.18
N LYS A 136 -5.00 15.63 -12.22
CA LYS A 136 -6.35 16.17 -12.32
C LYS A 136 -7.45 15.11 -12.47
N ASP A 137 -7.11 13.98 -13.09
CA ASP A 137 -8.02 12.87 -13.37
C ASP A 137 -7.90 11.74 -12.33
N GLN A 138 -7.29 12.05 -11.18
CA GLN A 138 -7.09 11.11 -10.07
C GLN A 138 -8.42 10.46 -9.66
N HIS A 139 -8.45 9.13 -9.66
CA HIS A 139 -9.65 8.37 -9.30
C HIS A 139 -10.08 8.63 -7.83
N PRO A 140 -11.39 8.70 -7.53
CA PRO A 140 -11.91 8.99 -6.16
C PRO A 140 -11.32 8.11 -5.05
N VAL A 141 -11.03 6.83 -5.32
CA VAL A 141 -10.34 5.96 -4.36
C VAL A 141 -8.97 6.50 -3.99
N TYR A 142 -8.19 6.96 -4.98
CA TYR A 142 -6.87 7.53 -4.72
C TYR A 142 -6.92 8.96 -4.16
N GLN A 143 -7.96 9.75 -4.47
CA GLN A 143 -8.22 11.01 -3.76
C GLN A 143 -8.41 10.74 -2.27
N TRP A 144 -9.20 9.72 -1.92
CA TRP A 144 -9.38 9.33 -0.52
C TRP A 144 -8.07 8.85 0.11
N LEU A 145 -7.31 7.98 -0.55
CA LEU A 145 -6.05 7.44 -0.02
C LEU A 145 -4.98 8.52 0.21
N THR A 146 -4.99 9.60 -0.58
CA THR A 146 -3.89 10.57 -0.64
C THR A 146 -4.22 11.94 -0.04
N GLN A 147 -5.49 12.26 0.21
CA GLN A 147 -5.88 13.59 0.69
C GLN A 147 -6.38 13.51 2.13
N LYS A 148 -5.73 14.26 3.04
CA LYS A 148 -6.11 14.35 4.45
C LYS A 148 -7.57 14.75 4.65
N ALA A 149 -8.06 15.70 3.85
CA ALA A 149 -9.45 16.14 3.90
C ALA A 149 -10.44 14.99 3.65
N GLN A 150 -10.03 13.95 2.92
CA GLN A 150 -10.86 12.78 2.61
C GLN A 150 -10.67 11.65 3.64
N ASN A 151 -9.41 11.31 3.97
CA ASN A 151 -9.06 10.15 4.79
C ASN A 151 -8.94 10.47 6.29
N GLY A 152 -8.95 11.74 6.68
CA GLY A 152 -8.85 12.19 8.06
C GLY A 152 -7.45 12.05 8.68
N LYS A 153 -6.47 11.49 7.97
CA LYS A 153 -5.16 11.16 8.52
C LYS A 153 -4.02 12.03 8.01
N SER A 154 -3.76 12.00 6.71
CA SER A 154 -2.62 12.73 6.14
C SER A 154 -2.74 12.89 4.63
N ASP A 155 -2.01 13.88 4.12
CA ASP A 155 -1.74 14.00 2.69
C ASP A 155 -0.54 13.10 2.33
N TYR A 156 -0.68 12.36 1.23
CA TYR A 156 0.35 11.48 0.70
C TYR A 156 0.53 11.72 -0.80
N GLU A 157 1.74 11.51 -1.27
CA GLU A 157 2.06 11.57 -2.69
C GLU A 157 2.43 10.18 -3.22
N VAL A 158 1.75 9.72 -4.24
CA VAL A 158 2.14 8.50 -4.97
C VAL A 158 3.25 8.86 -5.95
N LYS A 159 4.48 8.49 -5.59
CA LYS A 159 5.69 8.90 -6.33
C LYS A 159 6.11 7.90 -7.41
N TRP A 160 5.72 6.63 -7.29
CA TRP A 160 6.08 5.56 -8.21
C TRP A 160 5.08 4.41 -8.13
N ASN A 161 5.31 3.32 -8.89
CA ASN A 161 4.53 2.08 -8.76
C ASN A 161 4.80 1.37 -7.43
N PHE A 162 3.91 0.52 -6.99
CA PHE A 162 3.99 -0.30 -5.77
C PHE A 162 4.04 0.51 -4.45
N ASN A 163 3.43 1.69 -4.41
CA ASN A 163 3.08 2.33 -3.13
C ASN A 163 1.91 1.58 -2.51
N LYS A 164 1.89 1.49 -1.19
CA LYS A 164 0.90 0.71 -0.45
C LYS A 164 0.22 1.57 0.59
N PHE A 165 -1.08 1.36 0.76
CA PHE A 165 -1.90 1.99 1.78
C PHE A 165 -2.65 0.91 2.54
N LEU A 166 -2.48 0.85 3.85
CA LEU A 166 -3.17 -0.09 4.73
C LEU A 166 -4.38 0.60 5.36
N ILE A 167 -5.53 -0.02 5.25
CA ILE A 167 -6.80 0.38 5.83
C ILE A 167 -7.20 -0.67 6.87
N ASN A 168 -7.72 -0.24 8.03
CA ASN A 168 -8.18 -1.14 9.08
C ASN A 168 -9.61 -1.66 8.83
N GLU A 169 -10.08 -2.53 9.72
CA GLU A 169 -11.39 -3.19 9.66
C GLU A 169 -12.57 -2.21 9.77
N LYS A 170 -12.30 -0.97 10.25
CA LYS A 170 -13.28 0.11 10.37
C LYS A 170 -13.32 1.02 9.14
N GLY A 171 -12.43 0.81 8.16
CA GLY A 171 -12.33 1.65 6.97
C GLY A 171 -11.51 2.92 7.19
N GLU A 172 -10.63 2.95 8.19
CA GLU A 172 -9.74 4.07 8.48
C GLU A 172 -8.35 3.80 7.89
N LEU A 173 -7.72 4.81 7.31
CA LEU A 173 -6.36 4.72 6.81
C LEU A 173 -5.37 4.57 7.98
N VAL A 174 -4.64 3.46 8.02
CA VAL A 174 -3.64 3.17 9.06
C VAL A 174 -2.29 3.73 8.69
N GLN A 175 -1.78 3.36 7.50
CA GLN A 175 -0.40 3.64 7.11
C GLN A 175 -0.20 3.66 5.60
N TYR A 176 0.70 4.52 5.16
CA TYR A 176 1.28 4.56 3.82
C TYR A 176 2.68 3.96 3.82
N PHE A 177 3.01 3.20 2.78
CA PHE A 177 4.33 2.64 2.55
C PHE A 177 4.80 2.93 1.12
N PRO A 178 6.00 3.50 0.93
CA PRO A 178 6.57 3.73 -0.39
C PRO A 178 6.94 2.42 -1.09
N SER A 179 7.23 2.52 -2.40
CA SER A 179 7.51 1.38 -3.30
C SER A 179 8.56 0.40 -2.77
N GLY A 180 9.63 0.91 -2.14
CA GLY A 180 10.73 0.10 -1.62
C GLY A 180 10.40 -0.75 -0.39
N VAL A 181 9.29 -0.48 0.31
CA VAL A 181 8.84 -1.31 1.43
C VAL A 181 8.23 -2.59 0.87
N LYS A 182 8.84 -3.74 1.20
CA LYS A 182 8.42 -5.05 0.73
C LYS A 182 7.13 -5.52 1.42
N PRO A 183 6.33 -6.40 0.79
CA PRO A 183 5.10 -6.93 1.39
C PRO A 183 5.28 -7.63 2.74
N PHE A 184 6.43 -8.27 2.98
CA PHE A 184 6.76 -8.91 4.26
C PHE A 184 7.64 -8.04 5.18
N ASP A 185 7.75 -6.74 4.92
CA ASP A 185 8.40 -5.82 5.85
C ASP A 185 7.71 -5.86 7.22
N THR A 186 8.51 -5.89 8.27
CA THR A 186 8.01 -5.99 9.66
C THR A 186 7.05 -4.86 10.02
N ASN A 187 7.30 -3.65 9.49
CA ASN A 187 6.43 -2.50 9.75
C ASN A 187 5.02 -2.70 9.15
N LEU A 188 4.91 -3.40 8.02
CA LEU A 188 3.61 -3.70 7.43
C LEU A 188 2.96 -4.90 8.13
N THR A 189 3.70 -6.01 8.32
CA THR A 189 3.14 -7.24 8.89
C THR A 189 2.71 -7.07 10.35
N THR A 190 3.45 -6.29 11.15
CA THR A 190 3.04 -5.96 12.53
C THR A 190 1.69 -5.24 12.57
N LEU A 191 1.42 -4.32 11.63
CA LEU A 191 0.13 -3.64 11.55
C LEU A 191 -1.01 -4.53 11.04
N ILE A 192 -0.70 -5.57 10.26
CA ILE A 192 -1.68 -6.57 9.85
C ILE A 192 -2.00 -7.51 11.01
N ASP A 193 -1.03 -7.82 11.87
CA ASP A 193 -1.19 -8.74 13.00
C ASP A 193 -1.95 -8.14 14.19
N GLN A 194 -1.95 -6.81 14.34
CA GLN A 194 -2.74 -6.06 15.34
C GLN A 194 -4.23 -6.16 15.08
#